data_64e69cc6fa4c0be41f49d4670f2160d1
#
_entry.id   64e69cc6fa4c0be41f49d4670f2160d1
#
_cell.length_a   1.000
_cell.length_b   1.000
_cell.length_c   1.000
_cell.angle_alpha   90.00
_cell.angle_beta   90.00
_cell.angle_gamma   90.00
#
_symmetry.space_group_name_H-M   'P 1'
#
loop_
_entity.id
_entity.type
_entity.pdbx_description
1 polymer ?
#
loop_
_entity_poly.entity_id
_entity_poly.type
_entity_poly.pdbx_seq_one_letter_code
_entity_poly.pdbx_strand_id
1 'polypeptide(L)'
;MIHLKKYLIIIIFFFLSACSSVPRNTKNSCEIFKERYLWYKHSKAAYKKWGVPIHIQLAFIKKESNFNWLAKPERIKLFKIIPYKRKSSSFGYSQAIKGTWRQYENETGRKLATRM
;
A
#
# COMPACT_ATOMS: atom_id res chain seq x y z
N MET A 1 -21.20 12.17 -33.17
CA MET A 1 -19.77 12.12 -32.71
C MET A 1 -19.53 12.85 -31.39
N ILE A 2 -20.09 14.00 -31.16
CA ILE A 2 -19.89 14.81 -29.93
C ILE A 2 -20.45 14.11 -28.69
N HIS A 3 -21.62 13.50 -28.77
CA HIS A 3 -22.26 12.79 -27.65
C HIS A 3 -21.46 11.53 -27.24
N LEU A 4 -20.92 10.78 -28.18
CA LEU A 4 -20.11 9.58 -27.90
C LEU A 4 -18.83 9.92 -27.11
N LYS A 5 -18.16 11.03 -27.49
CA LYS A 5 -16.98 11.52 -26.74
C LYS A 5 -17.32 11.95 -25.30
N LYS A 6 -18.49 12.55 -25.07
CA LYS A 6 -18.94 12.90 -23.70
C LYS A 6 -19.18 11.67 -22.85
N TYR A 7 -19.84 10.65 -23.38
CA TYR A 7 -20.05 9.37 -22.65
C TYR A 7 -18.75 8.64 -22.37
N LEU A 8 -17.82 8.65 -23.32
CA LEU A 8 -16.48 8.04 -23.12
C LEU A 8 -15.72 8.72 -21.97
N ILE A 9 -15.75 10.06 -21.89
CA ILE A 9 -15.12 10.82 -20.81
C ILE A 9 -15.76 10.51 -19.46
N ILE A 10 -17.08 10.41 -19.39
CA ILE A 10 -17.81 10.06 -18.15
C ILE A 10 -17.46 8.65 -17.69
N ILE A 11 -17.37 7.70 -18.60
CA ILE A 11 -16.99 6.31 -18.31
C ILE A 11 -15.55 6.26 -17.78
N ILE A 12 -14.60 6.98 -18.39
CA ILE A 12 -13.21 7.07 -17.94
C ILE A 12 -13.14 7.69 -16.53
N PHE A 13 -13.94 8.73 -16.26
CA PHE A 13 -13.99 9.33 -14.91
C PHE A 13 -14.53 8.37 -13.85
N PHE A 14 -15.49 7.51 -14.20
CA PHE A 14 -16.02 6.48 -13.29
C PHE A 14 -14.98 5.40 -12.95
N PHE A 15 -14.11 5.04 -13.89
CA PHE A 15 -13.03 4.07 -13.65
C PHE A 15 -11.87 4.63 -12.82
N LEU A 16 -11.68 5.94 -12.77
CA LEU A 16 -10.64 6.59 -11.96
C LEU A 16 -10.97 6.64 -10.46
N SER A 17 -12.21 6.36 -10.07
CA SER A 17 -12.64 6.37 -8.65
C SER A 17 -12.28 5.09 -7.88
N ALA A 18 -11.68 4.10 -8.51
CA ALA A 18 -11.30 2.82 -7.89
C ALA A 18 -9.95 2.87 -7.16
N CYS A 19 -9.52 4.05 -6.69
CA CYS A 19 -8.33 4.16 -5.85
C CYS A 19 -8.56 3.44 -4.52
N SER A 20 -7.70 2.46 -4.23
CA SER A 20 -7.67 1.74 -2.98
C SER A 20 -7.51 2.70 -1.79
N SER A 21 -8.61 3.07 -1.18
CA SER A 21 -8.62 3.89 0.03
C SER A 21 -8.17 3.09 1.26
N VAL A 22 -7.76 3.78 2.32
CA VAL A 22 -7.53 3.17 3.63
C VAL A 22 -8.84 2.53 4.12
N PRO A 23 -8.81 1.34 4.76
CA PRO A 23 -10.01 0.72 5.32
C PRO A 23 -10.72 1.65 6.29
N ARG A 24 -12.05 1.64 6.28
CA ARG A 24 -12.87 2.55 7.11
C ARG A 24 -12.66 2.34 8.62
N ASN A 25 -12.56 1.07 9.03
CA ASN A 25 -12.34 0.72 10.44
C ASN A 25 -11.02 -0.05 10.60
N THR A 26 -9.94 0.68 10.85
CA THR A 26 -8.60 0.12 11.04
C THR A 26 -8.35 -0.42 12.45
N LYS A 27 -9.35 -0.35 13.35
CA LYS A 27 -9.24 -0.87 14.72
C LYS A 27 -9.73 -2.31 14.85
N ASN A 28 -10.51 -2.79 13.87
CA ASN A 28 -11.09 -4.13 13.88
C ASN A 28 -10.62 -4.93 12.67
N SER A 29 -9.84 -5.98 12.93
CA SER A 29 -9.30 -6.85 11.86
C SER A 29 -10.38 -7.56 11.04
N CYS A 30 -11.51 -7.94 11.66
CA CYS A 30 -12.62 -8.55 10.94
C CYS A 30 -13.24 -7.58 9.93
N GLU A 31 -13.42 -6.32 10.32
CA GLU A 31 -13.94 -5.29 9.42
C GLU A 31 -12.96 -4.97 8.27
N ILE A 32 -11.66 -4.92 8.55
CA ILE A 32 -10.63 -4.79 7.52
C ILE A 32 -10.76 -5.91 6.48
N PHE A 33 -10.90 -7.16 6.93
CA PHE A 33 -10.97 -8.31 6.02
C PHE A 33 -12.30 -8.46 5.30
N LYS A 34 -13.40 -7.99 5.87
CA LYS A 34 -14.67 -7.87 5.15
C LYS A 34 -14.57 -6.89 3.99
N GLU A 35 -13.95 -5.75 4.24
CA GLU A 35 -13.74 -4.72 3.21
C GLU A 35 -12.66 -5.11 2.20
N ARG A 36 -11.61 -5.83 2.66
CA ARG A 36 -10.42 -6.21 1.89
C ARG A 36 -10.17 -7.71 1.95
N TYR A 37 -11.04 -8.52 1.39
CA TYR A 37 -10.95 -9.98 1.43
C TYR A 37 -9.61 -10.54 0.92
N LEU A 38 -9.03 -9.94 -0.12
CA LEU A 38 -7.74 -10.37 -0.64
C LEU A 38 -6.61 -10.21 0.38
N TRP A 39 -6.70 -9.22 1.28
CA TRP A 39 -5.71 -9.08 2.34
C TRP A 39 -5.74 -10.25 3.31
N TYR A 40 -6.91 -10.76 3.65
CA TYR A 40 -7.01 -11.98 4.45
C TYR A 40 -6.35 -13.17 3.77
N LYS A 41 -6.64 -13.37 2.48
CA LYS A 41 -6.06 -14.46 1.68
C LYS A 41 -4.52 -14.38 1.66
N HIS A 42 -3.96 -13.20 1.41
CA HIS A 42 -2.52 -12.98 1.38
C HIS A 42 -1.88 -13.09 2.77
N SER A 43 -2.51 -12.56 3.82
CA SER A 43 -2.03 -12.70 5.19
C SER A 43 -2.02 -14.14 5.67
N LYS A 44 -3.04 -14.93 5.30
CA LYS A 44 -3.09 -16.36 5.59
C LYS A 44 -2.01 -17.15 4.85
N ALA A 45 -1.73 -16.80 3.59
CA ALA A 45 -0.63 -17.40 2.83
C ALA A 45 0.74 -17.07 3.45
N ALA A 46 0.94 -15.82 3.88
CA ALA A 46 2.16 -15.41 4.58
C ALA A 46 2.32 -16.13 5.93
N TYR A 47 1.23 -16.27 6.70
CA TYR A 47 1.24 -17.04 7.93
C TYR A 47 1.67 -18.49 7.71
N LYS A 48 1.09 -19.17 6.70
CA LYS A 48 1.46 -20.55 6.36
C LYS A 48 2.92 -20.70 5.94
N LYS A 49 3.45 -19.70 5.22
CA LYS A 49 4.82 -19.75 4.69
C LYS A 49 5.87 -19.35 5.71
N TRP A 50 5.60 -18.33 6.52
CA TRP A 50 6.59 -17.66 7.37
C TRP A 50 6.29 -17.78 8.86
N GLY A 51 5.14 -18.32 9.25
CA GLY A 51 4.74 -18.48 10.66
C GLY A 51 4.32 -17.18 11.37
N VAL A 52 4.29 -16.05 10.69
CA VAL A 52 3.92 -14.76 11.31
C VAL A 52 2.42 -14.67 11.50
N PRO A 53 1.89 -14.57 12.74
CA PRO A 53 0.45 -14.47 12.99
C PRO A 53 -0.21 -13.29 12.27
N ILE A 54 -1.44 -13.50 11.78
CA ILE A 54 -2.14 -12.49 10.96
C ILE A 54 -2.34 -11.16 11.70
N HIS A 55 -2.66 -11.20 13.00
CA HIS A 55 -2.82 -9.98 13.80
C HIS A 55 -1.51 -9.19 13.95
N ILE A 56 -0.38 -9.87 14.01
CA ILE A 56 0.95 -9.22 14.04
C ILE A 56 1.24 -8.55 12.70
N GLN A 57 0.92 -9.21 11.57
CA GLN A 57 1.06 -8.61 10.23
C GLN A 57 0.23 -7.31 10.11
N LEU A 58 -1.03 -7.33 10.56
CA LEU A 58 -1.88 -6.14 10.54
C LEU A 58 -1.39 -5.04 11.48
N ALA A 59 -0.94 -5.40 12.69
CA ALA A 59 -0.37 -4.44 13.65
C ALA A 59 0.87 -3.75 13.08
N PHE A 60 1.73 -4.50 12.40
CA PHE A 60 2.90 -3.98 11.71
C PHE A 60 2.51 -2.98 10.60
N ILE A 61 1.61 -3.36 9.68
CA ILE A 61 1.14 -2.48 8.60
C ILE A 61 0.48 -1.22 9.17
N LYS A 62 -0.31 -1.37 10.23
CA LYS A 62 -0.92 -0.23 10.91
C LYS A 62 0.13 0.74 11.46
N LYS A 63 1.17 0.23 12.11
CA LYS A 63 2.25 1.02 12.69
C LYS A 63 3.09 1.71 11.61
N GLU A 64 3.42 1.02 10.53
CA GLU A 64 4.31 1.52 9.48
C GLU A 64 3.64 2.52 8.54
N SER A 65 2.41 2.28 8.15
CA SER A 65 1.74 3.06 7.10
C SER A 65 0.31 3.51 7.44
N ASN A 66 -0.24 3.07 8.56
CA ASN A 66 -1.66 3.20 8.86
C ASN A 66 -2.57 2.73 7.71
N PHE A 67 -2.19 1.61 7.07
CA PHE A 67 -2.86 1.04 5.89
C PHE A 67 -2.86 1.93 4.65
N ASN A 68 -1.98 2.92 4.59
CA ASN A 68 -1.84 3.77 3.41
C ASN A 68 -0.80 3.17 2.45
N TRP A 69 -1.25 2.75 1.27
CA TRP A 69 -0.39 2.16 0.24
C TRP A 69 0.61 3.13 -0.39
N LEU A 70 0.34 4.45 -0.32
CA LEU A 70 1.23 5.52 -0.79
C LEU A 70 2.08 6.13 0.33
N ALA A 71 2.08 5.55 1.54
CA ALA A 71 2.85 6.09 2.65
C ALA A 71 4.32 6.26 2.29
N LYS A 72 4.85 7.43 2.61
CA LYS A 72 6.24 7.84 2.38
C LYS A 72 6.72 8.63 3.58
N PRO A 73 8.02 8.58 3.93
CA PRO A 73 8.59 9.44 4.96
C PRO A 73 8.40 10.92 4.61
N GLU A 74 8.26 11.73 5.63
CA GLU A 74 8.24 13.18 5.46
C GLU A 74 9.52 13.70 4.80
N ARG A 75 9.39 14.78 4.05
CA ARG A 75 10.53 15.46 3.47
C ARG A 75 11.23 16.32 4.53
N ILE A 76 12.54 16.25 4.56
CA ILE A 76 13.36 17.22 5.31
C ILE A 76 13.13 18.58 4.66
N LYS A 77 12.82 19.58 5.47
CA LYS A 77 12.62 20.94 5.01
C LYS A 77 13.90 21.73 5.21
N LEU A 78 14.44 22.27 4.14
CA LEU A 78 15.53 23.24 4.19
C LEU A 78 14.95 24.59 4.68
N PHE A 79 15.59 25.22 5.67
CA PHE A 79 15.11 26.46 6.30
C PHE A 79 13.65 26.38 6.81
N LYS A 80 13.17 25.16 7.19
CA LYS A 80 11.80 24.87 7.65
C LYS A 80 10.69 25.10 6.60
N ILE A 81 11.01 25.55 5.40
CA ILE A 81 10.04 25.95 4.38
C ILE A 81 10.16 25.08 3.12
N ILE A 82 11.36 24.91 2.60
CA ILE A 82 11.59 24.29 1.28
C ILE A 82 11.73 22.78 1.44
N PRO A 83 10.81 21.95 0.86
CA PRO A 83 10.94 20.49 0.90
C PRO A 83 12.13 20.05 0.04
N TYR A 84 13.15 19.45 0.67
CA TYR A 84 14.39 19.03 0.02
C TYR A 84 14.36 17.56 -0.38
N LYS A 85 14.70 16.66 0.53
CA LYS A 85 14.72 15.20 0.27
C LYS A 85 14.03 14.42 1.38
N ARG A 86 13.71 13.15 1.14
CA ARG A 86 13.18 12.26 2.17
C ARG A 86 14.31 11.65 3.00
N LYS A 87 14.04 11.40 4.28
CA LYS A 87 15.00 10.76 5.20
C LYS A 87 15.38 9.35 4.77
N SER A 88 14.44 8.62 4.15
CA SER A 88 14.67 7.27 3.67
C SER A 88 13.91 6.99 2.37
N SER A 89 14.20 5.86 1.74
CA SER A 89 13.51 5.37 0.55
C SER A 89 12.31 4.47 0.88
N SER A 90 11.85 4.44 2.14
CA SER A 90 10.72 3.61 2.55
C SER A 90 9.43 3.99 1.82
N PHE A 91 8.60 2.99 1.51
CA PHE A 91 7.41 3.18 0.73
C PHE A 91 6.37 2.08 0.96
N GLY A 92 5.08 2.45 0.86
CA GLY A 92 3.96 1.54 0.84
C GLY A 92 3.55 1.00 2.21
N TYR A 93 2.80 -0.07 2.22
CA TYR A 93 2.24 -0.67 3.43
C TYR A 93 3.27 -1.07 4.48
N SER A 94 4.35 -1.71 4.06
CA SER A 94 5.41 -2.22 4.94
C SER A 94 6.56 -1.24 5.16
N GLN A 95 6.53 -0.07 4.52
CA GLN A 95 7.63 0.91 4.57
C GLN A 95 9.00 0.32 4.23
N ALA A 96 9.03 -0.71 3.37
CA ALA A 96 10.26 -1.33 2.93
C ALA A 96 11.13 -0.34 2.15
N ILE A 97 12.41 -0.25 2.50
CA ILE A 97 13.41 0.54 1.76
C ILE A 97 13.83 -0.19 0.47
N LYS A 98 14.38 0.55 -0.50
CA LYS A 98 14.79 -0.01 -1.79
C LYS A 98 15.76 -1.20 -1.68
N GLY A 99 16.70 -1.14 -0.75
CA GLY A 99 17.67 -2.22 -0.53
C GLY A 99 17.00 -3.52 -0.10
N THR A 100 16.18 -3.46 0.95
CA THR A 100 15.42 -4.62 1.45
C THR A 100 14.48 -5.17 0.38
N TRP A 101 13.86 -4.30 -0.42
CA TRP A 101 12.97 -4.73 -1.50
C TRP A 101 13.72 -5.48 -2.60
N ARG A 102 14.89 -5.02 -3.02
CA ARG A 102 15.75 -5.74 -3.98
C ARG A 102 16.19 -7.10 -3.46
N GLN A 103 16.54 -7.19 -2.17
CA GLN A 103 16.87 -8.47 -1.56
C GLN A 103 15.68 -9.43 -1.65
N TYR A 104 14.48 -8.98 -1.29
CA TYR A 104 13.25 -9.77 -1.43
C TYR A 104 13.00 -10.22 -2.88
N GLU A 105 13.16 -9.34 -3.87
CA GLU A 105 13.02 -9.68 -5.29
C GLU A 105 14.03 -10.74 -5.73
N ASN A 106 15.28 -10.63 -5.27
CA ASN A 106 16.33 -11.60 -5.60
C ASN A 106 16.07 -12.97 -4.95
N GLU A 107 15.67 -13.00 -3.69
CA GLU A 107 15.41 -14.24 -2.95
C GLU A 107 14.13 -14.96 -3.43
N THR A 108 13.13 -14.23 -3.87
CA THR A 108 11.82 -14.79 -4.27
C THR A 108 11.64 -14.91 -5.77
N GLY A 109 12.50 -14.31 -6.59
CA GLY A 109 12.35 -14.20 -8.04
C GLY A 109 11.20 -13.29 -8.51
N ARG A 110 10.51 -12.59 -7.61
CA ARG A 110 9.33 -11.73 -7.90
C ARG A 110 9.70 -10.34 -8.36
N LYS A 111 10.32 -10.20 -9.52
CA LYS A 111 10.80 -8.90 -10.05
C LYS A 111 9.71 -7.87 -10.38
N LEU A 112 8.47 -8.30 -10.57
CA LEU A 112 7.34 -7.41 -10.91
C LEU A 112 6.48 -7.03 -9.68
N ALA A 113 6.84 -7.48 -8.49
CA ALA A 113 6.14 -7.10 -7.27
C ALA A 113 6.41 -5.62 -6.93
N THR A 114 5.40 -4.95 -6.39
CA THR A 114 5.52 -3.55 -5.95
C THR A 114 5.58 -3.47 -4.43
N ARG A 115 6.18 -2.40 -3.90
CA ARG A 115 6.22 -2.13 -2.45
C ARG A 115 4.91 -1.57 -1.88
N MET A 116 3.93 -1.36 -2.74
CA MET A 116 2.59 -0.86 -2.38
C MET A 116 1.79 -1.87 -1.60
#